data_1ad945cb6c3648f5e261f2ec3784105f
#
_entry.id   1ad945cb6c3648f5e261f2ec3784105f
#
_cell.length_a   1.000
_cell.length_b   1.000
_cell.length_c   1.000
_cell.angle_alpha   90.00
_cell.angle_beta   90.00
_cell.angle_gamma   90.00
#
_symmetry.space_group_name_H-M   'P 1'
#
loop_
_entity.id
_entity.type
_entity.pdbx_description
1 polymer ?
#
loop_
_entity_poly.entity_id
_entity_poly.type
_entity_poly.pdbx_seq_one_letter_code
_entity_poly.pdbx_strand_id
1 'polypeptide(L)'
;MAKKVEGYIKLQIPAGKATPAPPVGPALGQHGVNIVQFTKAFNAKTAQMGDVIIPVVITVYADRSFTFITKTPPAAVLIKKALNLPKASGQPNKVKVGKITKAQVKEIAETKMPDLNAASIEAAMSIIEGTCRSMGVEVVD
;
A
#
# COMPACT_ATOMS: atom_id res chain seq x y z
N MET A 1 -27.73 -13.63 -1.96
CA MET A 1 -27.99 -12.81 -0.78
C MET A 1 -26.71 -12.20 -0.26
N ALA A 2 -26.79 -10.95 0.19
CA ALA A 2 -25.65 -10.29 0.78
C ALA A 2 -25.32 -10.91 2.14
N LYS A 3 -24.05 -11.28 2.33
CA LYS A 3 -23.57 -11.82 3.62
C LYS A 3 -23.36 -10.67 4.60
N LYS A 4 -23.61 -10.94 5.86
CA LYS A 4 -23.35 -9.95 6.91
C LYS A 4 -21.84 -9.81 7.11
N VAL A 5 -21.36 -8.56 7.08
CA VAL A 5 -19.95 -8.26 7.32
C VAL A 5 -19.68 -8.27 8.82
N GLU A 6 -18.70 -9.06 9.28
CA GLU A 6 -18.24 -9.05 10.66
C GLU A 6 -17.16 -8.03 10.90
N GLY A 7 -16.29 -7.80 9.92
CA GLY A 7 -15.22 -6.85 10.10
C GLY A 7 -14.35 -6.70 8.88
N TYR A 8 -13.41 -5.77 8.99
CA TYR A 8 -12.42 -5.50 7.95
C TYR A 8 -11.03 -5.67 8.53
N ILE A 9 -10.13 -6.22 7.73
CA ILE A 9 -8.71 -6.36 8.06
C ILE A 9 -7.92 -5.60 7.01
N LYS A 10 -7.07 -4.68 7.45
CA LYS A 10 -6.20 -3.91 6.55
C LYS A 10 -4.76 -4.30 6.80
N LEU A 11 -4.08 -4.74 5.77
CA LEU A 11 -2.69 -5.20 5.86
C LEU A 11 -1.87 -4.62 4.71
N GLN A 12 -0.56 -4.57 4.91
CA GLN A 12 0.41 -4.26 3.87
C GLN A 12 1.33 -5.46 3.75
N ILE A 13 1.31 -6.13 2.60
CA ILE A 13 2.02 -7.39 2.38
C ILE A 13 2.84 -7.26 1.10
N PRO A 14 4.12 -7.70 1.10
CA PRO A 14 4.90 -7.75 -0.14
C PRO A 14 4.20 -8.63 -1.18
N ALA A 15 4.15 -8.16 -2.42
CA ALA A 15 3.49 -8.86 -3.52
C ALA A 15 4.10 -10.25 -3.71
N GLY A 16 3.23 -11.26 -3.80
CA GLY A 16 3.64 -12.65 -4.00
C GLY A 16 4.32 -13.30 -2.80
N LYS A 17 4.42 -12.63 -1.66
CA LYS A 17 5.17 -13.10 -0.49
C LYS A 17 4.31 -13.22 0.78
N ALA A 18 3.00 -13.35 0.63
CA ALA A 18 2.14 -13.57 1.80
C ALA A 18 2.42 -14.96 2.39
N THR A 19 2.57 -15.00 3.70
CA THR A 19 2.82 -16.24 4.46
C THR A 19 1.94 -16.28 5.69
N PRO A 20 1.70 -17.45 6.29
CA PRO A 20 0.97 -17.54 7.56
C PRO A 20 1.69 -16.90 8.75
N ALA A 21 2.95 -16.52 8.59
CA ALA A 21 3.71 -15.86 9.64
C ALA A 21 3.18 -14.43 9.90
N PRO A 22 3.46 -13.85 11.08
CA PRO A 22 3.08 -12.46 11.34
C PRO A 22 3.55 -11.51 10.24
N PRO A 23 2.79 -10.45 9.90
CA PRO A 23 1.55 -10.01 10.55
C PRO A 23 0.27 -10.65 10.02
N VAL A 24 0.35 -11.50 9.00
CA VAL A 24 -0.83 -12.05 8.31
C VAL A 24 -1.59 -13.04 9.19
N GLY A 25 -0.86 -14.00 9.76
CA GLY A 25 -1.45 -15.07 10.56
C GLY A 25 -2.29 -14.56 11.73
N PRO A 26 -1.71 -13.77 12.65
CA PRO A 26 -2.47 -13.26 13.79
C PRO A 26 -3.65 -12.40 13.39
N ALA A 27 -3.51 -11.54 12.38
CA ALA A 27 -4.59 -10.67 11.93
C ALA A 27 -5.79 -11.46 11.40
N LEU A 28 -5.54 -12.48 10.59
CA LEU A 28 -6.60 -13.33 10.03
C LEU A 28 -7.14 -14.32 11.06
N GLY A 29 -6.27 -14.83 11.91
CA GLY A 29 -6.66 -15.81 12.94
C GLY A 29 -7.67 -15.27 13.93
N GLN A 30 -7.57 -13.99 14.30
CA GLN A 30 -8.52 -13.33 15.20
C GLN A 30 -9.94 -13.32 14.64
N HIS A 31 -10.08 -13.32 13.32
CA HIS A 31 -11.38 -13.31 12.64
C HIS A 31 -11.83 -14.69 12.16
N GLY A 32 -11.04 -15.73 12.42
CA GLY A 32 -11.37 -17.09 12.01
C GLY A 32 -11.27 -17.35 10.51
N VAL A 33 -10.53 -16.52 9.78
CA VAL A 33 -10.36 -16.64 8.33
C VAL A 33 -9.33 -17.73 8.01
N ASN A 34 -9.54 -18.46 6.90
CA ASN A 34 -8.58 -19.46 6.43
C ASN A 34 -7.33 -18.78 5.87
N ILE A 35 -6.26 -18.81 6.65
CA ILE A 35 -5.00 -18.11 6.35
C ILE A 35 -4.36 -18.68 5.08
N VAL A 36 -4.33 -20.00 4.92
CA VAL A 36 -3.71 -20.65 3.76
C VAL A 36 -4.44 -20.28 2.47
N GLN A 37 -5.76 -20.28 2.49
CA GLN A 37 -6.57 -19.91 1.34
C GLN A 37 -6.31 -18.46 0.93
N PHE A 38 -6.24 -17.55 1.91
CA PHE A 38 -5.93 -16.14 1.65
C PHE A 38 -4.54 -15.97 1.06
N THR A 39 -3.52 -16.60 1.65
CA THR A 39 -2.14 -16.44 1.17
C THR A 39 -1.98 -16.95 -0.26
N LYS A 40 -2.59 -18.08 -0.59
CA LYS A 40 -2.58 -18.61 -1.95
C LYS A 40 -3.26 -17.65 -2.94
N ALA A 41 -4.45 -17.17 -2.59
CA ALA A 41 -5.19 -16.25 -3.45
C ALA A 41 -4.46 -14.92 -3.65
N PHE A 42 -3.92 -14.35 -2.57
CA PHE A 42 -3.16 -13.11 -2.63
C PHE A 42 -1.90 -13.27 -3.47
N ASN A 43 -1.13 -14.32 -3.23
CA ASN A 43 0.12 -14.56 -3.97
C ASN A 43 -0.15 -14.76 -5.46
N ALA A 44 -1.21 -15.49 -5.81
CA ALA A 44 -1.60 -15.69 -7.21
C ALA A 44 -1.99 -14.36 -7.88
N LYS A 45 -2.72 -13.51 -7.15
CA LYS A 45 -3.19 -12.23 -7.69
C LYS A 45 -2.06 -11.20 -7.82
N THR A 46 -1.08 -11.24 -6.94
CA THR A 46 -0.01 -10.24 -6.88
C THR A 46 1.33 -10.72 -7.45
N ALA A 47 1.43 -11.95 -7.93
CA ALA A 47 2.68 -12.54 -8.40
C ALA A 47 3.36 -11.71 -9.52
N GLN A 48 2.58 -11.03 -10.34
CA GLN A 48 3.07 -10.23 -11.46
C GLN A 48 3.45 -8.80 -11.07
N MET A 49 3.20 -8.40 -9.83
CA MET A 49 3.41 -7.02 -9.40
C MET A 49 4.85 -6.73 -8.94
N GLY A 50 5.70 -7.74 -8.85
CA GLY A 50 7.11 -7.58 -8.46
C GLY A 50 7.30 -7.33 -6.97
N ASP A 51 8.44 -6.75 -6.61
CA ASP A 51 8.82 -6.53 -5.21
C ASP A 51 8.28 -5.21 -4.67
N VAL A 52 6.97 -5.08 -4.62
CA VAL A 52 6.32 -3.89 -4.03
C VAL A 52 5.41 -4.33 -2.89
N ILE A 53 5.22 -3.45 -1.91
CA ILE A 53 4.29 -3.67 -0.83
C ILE A 53 2.90 -3.32 -1.33
N ILE A 54 1.96 -4.25 -1.19
CA ILE A 54 0.58 -4.07 -1.64
C ILE A 54 -0.33 -3.92 -0.43
N PRO A 55 -1.06 -2.80 -0.30
CA PRO A 55 -2.11 -2.69 0.70
C PRO A 55 -3.27 -3.60 0.31
N VAL A 56 -3.79 -4.34 1.25
CA VAL A 56 -4.93 -5.20 1.04
C VAL A 56 -6.00 -4.92 2.09
N VAL A 57 -7.25 -4.87 1.66
CA VAL A 57 -8.40 -4.75 2.56
C VAL A 57 -9.20 -6.03 2.44
N ILE A 58 -9.31 -6.75 3.53
CA ILE A 58 -10.01 -8.02 3.62
C ILE A 58 -11.34 -7.79 4.32
N THR A 59 -12.44 -8.18 3.68
CA THR A 59 -13.78 -8.13 4.28
C THR A 59 -14.12 -9.53 4.79
N VAL A 60 -14.39 -9.64 6.08
CA VAL A 60 -14.75 -10.91 6.73
C VAL A 60 -16.25 -10.95 6.94
N TYR A 61 -16.87 -12.04 6.55
CA TYR A 61 -18.31 -12.23 6.67
C TYR A 61 -18.66 -13.16 7.83
N ALA A 62 -19.94 -13.13 8.24
CA ALA A 62 -20.42 -13.87 9.40
C ALA A 62 -20.25 -15.40 9.27
N ASP A 63 -20.22 -15.94 8.06
CA ASP A 63 -19.99 -17.36 7.79
C ASP A 63 -18.51 -17.73 7.71
N ARG A 64 -17.61 -16.83 8.12
CA ARG A 64 -16.15 -16.95 8.07
C ARG A 64 -15.57 -16.96 6.66
N SER A 65 -16.38 -16.70 5.65
CA SER A 65 -15.84 -16.44 4.31
C SER A 65 -15.24 -15.04 4.25
N PHE A 66 -14.44 -14.80 3.24
CA PHE A 66 -13.80 -13.50 3.07
C PHE A 66 -13.72 -13.12 1.60
N THR A 67 -13.66 -11.82 1.36
CA THR A 67 -13.24 -11.27 0.08
C THR A 67 -12.14 -10.25 0.36
N PHE A 68 -11.29 -10.02 -0.62
CA PHE A 68 -10.24 -9.01 -0.46
C PHE A 68 -10.05 -8.21 -1.73
N ILE A 69 -9.63 -6.97 -1.54
CA ILE A 69 -9.24 -6.09 -2.65
C ILE A 69 -7.81 -5.65 -2.41
N THR A 70 -7.03 -5.56 -3.48
CA THR A 70 -5.68 -5.03 -3.44
C THR A 70 -5.71 -3.60 -3.98
N LYS A 71 -4.94 -2.72 -3.36
CA LYS A 71 -4.81 -1.33 -3.80
C LYS A 71 -3.44 -1.13 -4.44
N THR A 72 -3.23 0.05 -5.00
CA THR A 72 -1.90 0.42 -5.52
C THR A 72 -0.91 0.52 -4.36
N PRO A 73 0.41 0.35 -4.62
CA PRO A 73 1.40 0.47 -3.54
C PRO A 73 1.30 1.80 -2.82
N PRO A 74 1.62 1.85 -1.50
CA PRO A 74 1.60 3.10 -0.76
C PRO A 74 2.50 4.16 -1.41
N ALA A 75 2.10 5.43 -1.34
CA ALA A 75 2.87 6.53 -1.91
C ALA A 75 4.31 6.55 -1.39
N ALA A 76 4.50 6.31 -0.10
CA ALA A 76 5.83 6.25 0.51
C ALA A 76 6.72 5.18 -0.14
N VAL A 77 6.17 4.02 -0.44
CA VAL A 77 6.90 2.92 -1.09
C VAL A 77 7.28 3.31 -2.52
N LEU A 78 6.37 3.94 -3.25
CA LEU A 78 6.65 4.40 -4.61
C LEU A 78 7.74 5.47 -4.64
N ILE A 79 7.73 6.39 -3.68
CA ILE A 79 8.76 7.44 -3.55
C ILE A 79 10.12 6.81 -3.26
N LYS A 80 10.20 5.88 -2.32
CA LYS A 80 11.44 5.18 -2.00
C LYS A 80 12.00 4.45 -3.21
N LYS A 81 11.13 3.78 -3.96
CA LYS A 81 11.52 3.04 -5.15
C LYS A 81 12.04 3.98 -6.25
N ALA A 82 11.39 5.12 -6.46
CA ALA A 82 11.80 6.10 -7.45
C ALA A 82 13.19 6.69 -7.16
N LEU A 83 13.54 6.84 -5.88
CA LEU A 83 14.81 7.41 -5.43
C LEU A 83 15.82 6.37 -4.98
N ASN A 84 15.48 5.09 -5.03
CA ASN A 84 16.29 3.98 -4.52
C ASN A 84 16.69 4.17 -3.05
N LEU A 85 15.77 4.72 -2.24
CA LEU A 85 16.01 4.94 -0.82
C LEU A 85 15.63 3.70 -0.01
N PRO A 86 16.54 3.21 0.85
CA PRO A 86 16.21 2.08 1.73
C PRO A 86 15.31 2.50 2.89
N LYS A 87 15.38 3.75 3.31
CA LYS A 87 14.62 4.25 4.45
C LYS A 87 14.38 5.76 4.34
N ALA A 88 13.20 6.19 4.73
CA ALA A 88 12.87 7.61 4.84
C ALA A 88 13.47 8.23 6.11
N SER A 89 13.49 9.57 6.17
CA SER A 89 14.01 10.28 7.32
C SER A 89 13.15 10.07 8.58
N GLY A 90 13.79 9.87 9.71
CA GLY A 90 13.14 9.89 11.02
C GLY A 90 12.87 11.30 11.55
N GLN A 91 13.52 12.31 10.96
CA GLN A 91 13.35 13.72 11.32
C GLN A 91 13.18 14.55 10.03
N PRO A 92 12.03 14.42 9.33
CA PRO A 92 11.89 14.98 8.00
C PRO A 92 11.98 16.50 7.91
N ASN A 93 11.68 17.19 8.99
CA ASN A 93 11.80 18.65 9.03
C ASN A 93 13.24 19.15 9.24
N LYS A 94 14.14 18.27 9.66
CA LYS A 94 15.54 18.62 9.95
C LYS A 94 16.52 17.90 9.02
N VAL A 95 16.27 16.62 8.75
CA VAL A 95 17.17 15.77 7.96
C VAL A 95 16.47 15.39 6.66
N LYS A 96 17.00 15.86 5.53
CA LYS A 96 16.50 15.50 4.21
C LYS A 96 17.33 14.34 3.66
N VAL A 97 16.67 13.32 3.11
CA VAL A 97 17.32 12.10 2.64
C VAL A 97 17.40 12.00 1.13
N GLY A 98 16.73 12.89 0.41
CA GLY A 98 16.76 12.88 -1.06
C GLY A 98 15.96 14.01 -1.67
N LYS A 99 16.00 14.06 -2.99
CA LYS A 99 15.24 15.02 -3.79
C LYS A 99 14.48 14.29 -4.88
N ILE A 100 13.27 14.74 -5.16
CA ILE A 100 12.43 14.18 -6.22
C ILE A 100 12.01 15.30 -7.16
N THR A 101 11.97 15.02 -8.46
CA THR A 101 11.52 15.99 -9.43
C THR A 101 10.00 15.98 -9.54
N LYS A 102 9.43 17.08 -10.02
CA LYS A 102 7.99 17.15 -10.27
C LYS A 102 7.53 16.13 -11.32
N ALA A 103 8.38 15.77 -12.28
CA ALA A 103 8.08 14.72 -13.25
C ALA A 103 7.90 13.37 -12.55
N GLN A 104 8.78 13.04 -11.62
CA GLN A 104 8.66 11.80 -10.83
C GLN A 104 7.43 11.81 -9.95
N VAL A 105 7.12 12.95 -9.32
CA VAL A 105 5.90 13.12 -8.51
C VAL A 105 4.66 12.88 -9.38
N LYS A 106 4.65 13.40 -10.61
CA LYS A 106 3.55 13.20 -11.54
C LYS A 106 3.35 11.74 -11.91
N GLU A 107 4.43 11.01 -12.19
CA GLU A 107 4.36 9.56 -12.47
C GLU A 107 3.77 8.79 -11.30
N ILE A 108 4.20 9.09 -10.09
CA ILE A 108 3.68 8.45 -8.86
C ILE A 108 2.19 8.79 -8.71
N ALA A 109 1.82 10.05 -8.92
CA ALA A 109 0.43 10.50 -8.81
C ALA A 109 -0.46 9.78 -9.82
N GLU A 110 -0.01 9.62 -11.07
CA GLU A 110 -0.74 8.88 -12.10
C GLU A 110 -0.95 7.42 -11.72
N THR A 111 0.10 6.77 -11.20
CA THR A 111 0.02 5.38 -10.73
C THR A 111 -0.97 5.23 -9.58
N LYS A 112 -0.99 6.19 -8.68
CA LYS A 112 -1.83 6.15 -7.46
C LYS A 112 -3.24 6.69 -7.68
N MET A 113 -3.50 7.36 -8.80
CA MET A 113 -4.76 8.05 -9.08
C MET A 113 -6.02 7.21 -8.83
N PRO A 114 -6.07 5.91 -9.18
CA PRO A 114 -7.25 5.08 -8.91
C PRO A 114 -7.62 4.98 -7.43
N ASP A 115 -6.65 5.15 -6.53
CA ASP A 115 -6.87 5.05 -5.08
C ASP A 115 -6.96 6.41 -4.39
N LEU A 116 -6.74 7.50 -5.13
CA LEU A 116 -6.75 8.84 -4.56
C LEU A 116 -8.12 9.51 -4.72
N ASN A 117 -8.49 10.30 -3.73
CA ASN A 117 -9.67 11.15 -3.79
C ASN A 117 -9.25 12.55 -4.27
N ALA A 118 -8.64 12.59 -5.46
CA ALA A 118 -8.15 13.83 -6.06
C ALA A 118 -9.00 14.18 -7.28
N ALA A 119 -9.36 15.45 -7.41
CA ALA A 119 -10.17 15.94 -8.52
C ALA A 119 -9.38 16.10 -9.81
N SER A 120 -8.04 16.25 -9.73
CA SER A 120 -7.18 16.46 -10.88
C SER A 120 -5.81 15.86 -10.60
N ILE A 121 -4.97 15.77 -11.66
CA ILE A 121 -3.61 15.28 -11.51
C ILE A 121 -2.77 16.25 -10.65
N GLU A 122 -3.01 17.55 -10.74
CA GLU A 122 -2.32 18.56 -9.93
C GLU A 122 -2.64 18.36 -8.44
N ALA A 123 -3.89 18.08 -8.12
CA ALA A 123 -4.30 17.77 -6.75
C ALA A 123 -3.63 16.47 -6.24
N ALA A 124 -3.55 15.45 -7.09
CA ALA A 124 -2.87 14.21 -6.77
C ALA A 124 -1.37 14.45 -6.53
N MET A 125 -0.73 15.27 -7.36
CA MET A 125 0.67 15.65 -7.16
C MET A 125 0.89 16.35 -5.83
N SER A 126 -0.03 17.23 -5.41
CA SER A 126 0.05 17.92 -4.11
C SER A 126 0.00 16.92 -2.96
N ILE A 127 -0.83 15.89 -3.06
CA ILE A 127 -0.92 14.82 -2.06
C ILE A 127 0.43 14.09 -1.96
N ILE A 128 1.02 13.74 -3.10
CA ILE A 128 2.32 13.04 -3.15
C ILE A 128 3.43 13.94 -2.59
N GLU A 129 3.42 15.23 -2.93
CA GLU A 129 4.39 16.19 -2.39
C GLU A 129 4.33 16.28 -0.87
N GLY A 130 3.12 16.25 -0.30
CA GLY A 130 2.93 16.20 1.15
C GLY A 130 3.55 14.96 1.78
N THR A 131 3.39 13.80 1.14
CA THR A 131 4.01 12.55 1.57
C THR A 131 5.54 12.65 1.49
N CYS A 132 6.08 13.22 0.40
CA CYS A 132 7.52 13.46 0.26
C CYS A 132 8.06 14.31 1.41
N ARG A 133 7.36 15.37 1.75
CA ARG A 133 7.75 16.23 2.87
C ARG A 133 7.80 15.45 4.18
N SER A 134 6.82 14.58 4.42
CA SER A 134 6.78 13.76 5.64
C SER A 134 7.89 12.71 5.69
N MET A 135 8.50 12.40 4.54
CA MET A 135 9.60 11.45 4.44
C MET A 135 10.98 12.09 4.45
N GLY A 136 11.05 13.42 4.45
CA GLY A 136 12.33 14.14 4.33
C GLY A 136 12.85 14.18 2.90
N VAL A 137 11.96 14.14 1.93
CA VAL A 137 12.32 14.24 0.50
C VAL A 137 11.89 15.62 -0.01
N GLU A 138 12.82 16.37 -0.61
CA GLU A 138 12.52 17.66 -1.20
C GLU A 138 11.99 17.49 -2.62
N VAL A 139 10.95 18.26 -2.94
CA VAL A 139 10.41 18.32 -4.31
C VAL A 139 11.09 19.47 -5.03
N VAL A 140 11.72 19.18 -6.17
CA VAL A 140 12.43 20.16 -7.00
C VAL A 140 11.85 20.14 -8.41
N ASP A 141 12.11 21.18 -9.16
CA ASP A 141 11.64 21.29 -10.54
C ASP A 141 12.41 20.42 -11.52
#